data_3ace2ae14330e42bbb7b816d6531d0ab
#
_entry.id   3ace2ae14330e42bbb7b816d6531d0ab
#
_cell.length_a   1.000
_cell.length_b   1.000
_cell.length_c   1.000
_cell.angle_alpha   90.00
_cell.angle_beta   90.00
_cell.angle_gamma   90.00
#
_symmetry.space_group_name_H-M   'P 1'
#
loop_
_entity.id
_entity.type
_entity.pdbx_description
1 polymer ?
#
loop_
_entity_poly.entity_id
_entity_poly.type
_entity_poly.pdbx_seq_one_letter_code
_entity_poly.pdbx_strand_id
1 'polypeptide(L)'
;SSAIISLTDACLAHVFYFLKEKTGAKFLVPKSVVQECVEKPLHIPNKDYRFSALKIKDMINDGILETVDADVSRRMAELEKVGNTIFFARGRPLRLIHAGEVEMMALAEELEIPNVLMDERTTRLLIEAPLNLKEHLAKELHVNIMVNNGSLQKMQELTDGMGVIRSTEALIVAYGMGFLKHFDEIEKDVAEAALYRLKSAGCAISFKEIDEYMKGVS
;
A
#
# COMPACT_ATOMS: atom_id res chain seq x y z
N SER A 1 -3.30 1.27 4.66
CA SER A 1 -2.67 2.03 5.78
C SER A 1 -1.16 2.22 5.58
N SER A 2 -0.41 1.17 5.23
CA SER A 2 1.06 1.20 5.17
C SER A 2 1.62 2.36 4.35
N ALA A 3 1.19 2.56 3.11
CA ALA A 3 1.74 3.60 2.23
C ALA A 3 1.43 5.03 2.71
N ILE A 4 0.26 5.28 3.31
CA ILE A 4 -0.08 6.58 3.88
C ILE A 4 0.86 6.88 5.06
N ILE A 5 1.09 5.90 5.93
CA ILE A 5 2.01 6.01 7.05
C ILE A 5 3.42 6.24 6.55
N SER A 6 3.91 5.44 5.58
CA SER A 6 5.27 5.58 5.02
C SER A 6 5.53 6.98 4.46
N LEU A 7 4.59 7.52 3.66
CA LEU A 7 4.71 8.88 3.12
C LEU A 7 4.66 9.96 4.21
N THR A 8 3.84 9.78 5.23
CA THR A 8 3.71 10.74 6.32
C THR A 8 4.95 10.73 7.22
N ASP A 9 5.47 9.56 7.59
CA ASP A 9 6.67 9.38 8.42
C ASP A 9 7.94 9.82 7.69
N ALA A 10 7.94 9.72 6.35
CA ALA A 10 9.01 10.25 5.52
C ALA A 10 8.92 11.77 5.29
N CYS A 11 7.94 12.46 5.87
CA CYS A 11 7.63 13.88 5.59
C CYS A 11 7.25 14.18 4.14
N LEU A 12 6.75 13.19 3.42
CA LEU A 12 6.36 13.26 2.00
C LEU A 12 4.84 13.31 1.79
N ALA A 13 4.06 13.61 2.84
CA ALA A 13 2.59 13.69 2.75
C ALA A 13 2.09 14.65 1.66
N HIS A 14 2.87 15.70 1.33
CA HIS A 14 2.56 16.65 0.26
C HIS A 14 2.50 16.02 -1.15
N VAL A 15 2.99 14.80 -1.34
CA VAL A 15 2.80 14.03 -2.58
C VAL A 15 1.31 13.86 -2.89
N PHE A 16 0.46 13.62 -1.88
CA PHE A 16 -0.99 13.50 -2.07
C PHE A 16 -1.62 14.82 -2.54
N TYR A 17 -1.25 15.94 -1.93
CA TYR A 17 -1.72 17.27 -2.33
C TYR A 17 -1.33 17.57 -3.78
N PHE A 18 -0.06 17.34 -4.10
CA PHE A 18 0.48 17.59 -5.43
C PHE A 18 -0.20 16.73 -6.51
N LEU A 19 -0.31 15.42 -6.27
CA LEU A 19 -0.96 14.51 -7.22
C LEU A 19 -2.43 14.86 -7.40
N LYS A 20 -3.17 15.19 -6.32
CA LYS A 20 -4.56 15.64 -6.42
C LYS A 20 -4.69 16.89 -7.27
N GLU A 21 -3.84 17.89 -7.02
CA GLU A 21 -3.83 19.16 -7.79
C GLU A 21 -3.50 18.93 -9.27
N LYS A 22 -2.47 18.11 -9.57
CA LYS A 22 -1.98 17.92 -10.93
C LYS A 22 -2.85 16.99 -11.79
N THR A 23 -3.46 15.99 -11.19
CA THR A 23 -4.17 14.92 -11.92
C THR A 23 -5.67 14.89 -11.67
N GLY A 24 -6.16 15.59 -10.66
CA GLY A 24 -7.54 15.45 -10.19
C GLY A 24 -7.81 14.11 -9.47
N ALA A 25 -6.76 13.35 -9.13
CA ALA A 25 -6.90 12.07 -8.45
C ALA A 25 -7.65 12.20 -7.13
N LYS A 26 -8.53 11.23 -6.87
CA LYS A 26 -9.21 11.09 -5.57
C LYS A 26 -8.51 10.00 -4.78
N PHE A 27 -8.19 10.29 -3.53
CA PHE A 27 -7.61 9.33 -2.60
C PHE A 27 -8.67 8.91 -1.59
N LEU A 28 -9.22 7.71 -1.78
CA LEU A 28 -10.26 7.16 -0.92
C LEU A 28 -9.63 6.33 0.19
N VAL A 29 -10.12 6.50 1.41
CA VAL A 29 -9.60 5.82 2.60
C VAL A 29 -10.73 5.08 3.31
N PRO A 30 -10.61 3.75 3.48
CA PRO A 30 -11.56 2.96 4.25
C PRO A 30 -11.66 3.44 5.70
N LYS A 31 -12.82 3.27 6.30
CA LYS A 31 -13.03 3.62 7.71
C LYS A 31 -12.10 2.88 8.67
N SER A 32 -11.82 1.60 8.40
CA SER A 32 -10.86 0.83 9.21
C SER A 32 -9.45 1.43 9.17
N VAL A 33 -9.04 1.95 8.01
CA VAL A 33 -7.73 2.61 7.86
C VAL A 33 -7.69 3.92 8.65
N VAL A 34 -8.79 4.69 8.66
CA VAL A 34 -8.89 5.89 9.52
C VAL A 34 -8.78 5.51 11.01
N GLN A 35 -9.47 4.45 11.42
CA GLN A 35 -9.37 3.94 12.79
C GLN A 35 -7.94 3.53 13.14
N GLU A 36 -7.26 2.83 12.23
CA GLU A 36 -5.90 2.34 12.44
C GLU A 36 -4.87 3.46 12.44
N CYS A 37 -4.94 4.38 11.48
CA CYS A 37 -3.89 5.39 11.26
C CYS A 37 -4.13 6.68 12.06
N VAL A 38 -5.37 6.97 12.47
CA VAL A 38 -5.72 8.22 13.16
C VAL A 38 -6.25 7.96 14.56
N GLU A 39 -7.37 7.22 14.68
CA GLU A 39 -8.07 7.14 15.96
C GLU A 39 -7.25 6.37 17.00
N LYS A 40 -6.81 5.14 16.69
CA LYS A 40 -6.02 4.33 17.64
C LYS A 40 -4.74 5.04 18.09
N PRO A 41 -3.87 5.57 17.20
CA PRO A 41 -2.64 6.25 17.60
C PRO A 41 -2.87 7.48 18.49
N LEU A 42 -4.00 8.17 18.33
CA LEU A 42 -4.33 9.33 19.16
C LEU A 42 -4.74 8.94 20.59
N HIS A 43 -5.23 7.72 20.82
CA HIS A 43 -5.74 7.25 22.11
C HIS A 43 -4.74 6.38 22.89
N ILE A 44 -3.66 5.88 22.26
CA ILE A 44 -2.65 5.09 22.98
C ILE A 44 -1.67 5.99 23.75
N PRO A 45 -1.09 5.49 24.86
CA PRO A 45 -0.13 6.25 25.69
C PRO A 45 1.16 6.61 24.94
N ASN A 46 1.63 5.73 24.05
CA ASN A 46 2.81 5.98 23.22
C ASN A 46 2.53 7.12 22.22
N LYS A 47 3.36 8.16 22.28
CA LYS A 47 3.19 9.37 21.48
C LYS A 47 3.93 9.34 20.12
N ASP A 48 4.72 8.32 19.86
CA ASP A 48 5.58 8.26 18.65
C ASP A 48 4.75 8.30 17.36
N TYR A 49 3.58 7.68 17.35
CA TYR A 49 2.70 7.66 16.18
C TYR A 49 1.73 8.83 16.09
N ARG A 50 1.69 9.71 17.11
CA ARG A 50 0.70 10.83 17.14
C ARG A 50 0.98 11.87 16.06
N PHE A 51 2.23 12.11 15.72
CA PHE A 51 2.57 13.10 14.69
C PHE A 51 1.98 12.69 13.34
N SER A 52 2.22 11.45 12.91
CA SER A 52 1.69 10.92 11.64
C SER A 52 0.17 10.86 11.66
N ALA A 53 -0.44 10.44 12.78
CA ALA A 53 -1.90 10.43 12.94
C ALA A 53 -2.52 11.84 12.80
N LEU A 54 -1.89 12.86 13.38
CA LEU A 54 -2.36 14.24 13.26
C LEU A 54 -2.22 14.76 11.83
N LYS A 55 -1.13 14.43 11.12
CA LYS A 55 -0.94 14.78 9.72
C LYS A 55 -1.96 14.10 8.80
N ILE A 56 -2.25 12.82 9.04
CA ILE A 56 -3.28 12.08 8.27
C ILE A 56 -4.67 12.69 8.54
N LYS A 57 -4.97 13.03 9.80
CA LYS A 57 -6.22 13.73 10.16
C LYS A 57 -6.35 15.08 9.45
N ASP A 58 -5.26 15.83 9.35
CA ASP A 58 -5.19 17.10 8.65
C ASP A 58 -5.52 16.93 7.15
N MET A 59 -4.89 15.93 6.49
CA MET A 59 -5.21 15.60 5.09
C MET A 59 -6.68 15.20 4.88
N ILE A 60 -7.32 14.55 5.86
CA ILE A 60 -8.76 14.25 5.79
C ILE A 60 -9.57 15.53 5.92
N ASN A 61 -9.22 16.42 6.86
CA ASN A 61 -9.91 17.70 7.06
C ASN A 61 -9.79 18.61 5.83
N ASP A 62 -8.65 18.59 5.16
CA ASP A 62 -8.40 19.33 3.92
C ASP A 62 -9.09 18.70 2.69
N GLY A 63 -9.75 17.54 2.87
CA GLY A 63 -10.38 16.80 1.78
C GLY A 63 -9.39 16.18 0.80
N ILE A 64 -8.11 16.05 1.16
CA ILE A 64 -7.12 15.36 0.34
C ILE A 64 -7.35 13.86 0.38
N LEU A 65 -7.63 13.32 1.56
CA LEU A 65 -8.06 11.95 1.79
C LEU A 65 -9.57 11.96 2.07
N GLU A 66 -10.33 11.25 1.27
CA GLU A 66 -11.78 11.18 1.37
C GLU A 66 -12.18 9.85 2.04
N THR A 67 -12.81 9.93 3.21
CA THR A 67 -13.26 8.72 3.93
C THR A 67 -14.46 8.09 3.23
N VAL A 68 -14.39 6.78 3.03
CA VAL A 68 -15.48 5.98 2.45
C VAL A 68 -16.05 5.04 3.51
N ASP A 69 -17.37 5.00 3.59
CA ASP A 69 -18.13 4.07 4.44
C ASP A 69 -19.15 3.35 3.54
N ALA A 70 -18.78 2.19 3.04
CA ALA A 70 -19.66 1.32 2.24
C ALA A 70 -19.74 -0.07 2.88
N ASP A 71 -20.92 -0.69 2.80
CA ASP A 71 -21.07 -2.06 3.30
C ASP A 71 -20.51 -3.07 2.29
N VAL A 72 -19.26 -3.41 2.50
CA VAL A 72 -18.53 -4.43 1.72
C VAL A 72 -18.34 -5.74 2.49
N SER A 73 -19.09 -5.95 3.56
CA SER A 73 -18.92 -7.09 4.48
C SER A 73 -18.95 -8.44 3.78
N ARG A 74 -19.85 -8.62 2.80
CA ARG A 74 -19.94 -9.86 2.02
C ARG A 74 -18.66 -10.10 1.19
N ARG A 75 -18.17 -9.05 0.53
CA ARG A 75 -16.97 -9.13 -0.31
C ARG A 75 -15.73 -9.35 0.55
N MET A 76 -15.64 -8.67 1.68
CA MET A 76 -14.58 -8.89 2.66
C MET A 76 -14.51 -10.36 3.11
N ALA A 77 -15.64 -10.95 3.47
CA ALA A 77 -15.69 -12.36 3.90
C ALA A 77 -15.23 -13.32 2.79
N GLU A 78 -15.58 -13.04 1.52
CA GLU A 78 -15.15 -13.83 0.36
C GLU A 78 -13.63 -13.70 0.15
N LEU A 79 -13.08 -12.48 0.09
CA LEU A 79 -11.66 -12.20 -0.09
C LEU A 79 -10.81 -12.79 1.04
N GLU A 80 -11.23 -12.62 2.30
CA GLU A 80 -10.52 -13.16 3.46
C GLU A 80 -10.46 -14.69 3.40
N LYS A 81 -11.61 -15.34 3.13
CA LYS A 81 -11.69 -16.79 3.02
C LYS A 81 -10.81 -17.32 1.90
N VAL A 82 -10.87 -16.71 0.72
CA VAL A 82 -10.11 -17.14 -0.46
C VAL A 82 -8.62 -16.90 -0.21
N GLY A 83 -8.22 -15.67 0.15
CA GLY A 83 -6.82 -15.28 0.31
C GLY A 83 -6.09 -16.10 1.39
N ASN A 84 -6.76 -16.39 2.51
CA ASN A 84 -6.20 -17.18 3.61
C ASN A 84 -6.27 -18.70 3.41
N THR A 85 -6.69 -19.17 2.21
CA THR A 85 -6.70 -20.58 1.84
C THR A 85 -5.93 -20.90 0.56
N ILE A 86 -5.10 -19.98 0.09
CA ILE A 86 -4.26 -20.18 -1.11
C ILE A 86 -3.02 -20.99 -0.77
N PHE A 87 -2.31 -20.62 0.29
CA PHE A 87 -1.02 -21.20 0.65
C PHE A 87 -1.08 -22.00 1.95
N PHE A 88 -0.38 -23.14 1.95
CA PHE A 88 -0.32 -24.04 3.10
C PHE A 88 1.14 -24.36 3.43
N ALA A 89 1.47 -24.29 4.72
CA ALA A 89 2.73 -24.75 5.28
C ALA A 89 2.46 -25.90 6.26
N ARG A 90 3.14 -27.03 6.09
CA ARG A 90 2.96 -28.23 6.95
C ARG A 90 1.49 -28.65 7.12
N GLY A 91 0.70 -28.56 6.05
CA GLY A 91 -0.72 -28.91 6.05
C GLY A 91 -1.67 -27.91 6.70
N ARG A 92 -1.18 -26.73 7.13
CA ARG A 92 -1.99 -25.67 7.73
C ARG A 92 -2.06 -24.46 6.81
N PRO A 93 -3.24 -23.80 6.67
CA PRO A 93 -3.36 -22.59 5.86
C PRO A 93 -2.58 -21.45 6.47
N LEU A 94 -1.96 -20.65 5.62
CA LEU A 94 -1.26 -19.42 6.01
C LEU A 94 -2.24 -18.25 5.94
N ARG A 95 -2.37 -17.52 7.05
CA ARG A 95 -3.13 -16.27 7.07
C ARG A 95 -2.21 -15.16 6.57
N LEU A 96 -2.48 -14.67 5.37
CA LEU A 96 -1.62 -13.72 4.66
C LEU A 96 -2.20 -12.33 4.55
N ILE A 97 -3.52 -12.19 4.58
CA ILE A 97 -4.21 -10.91 4.45
C ILE A 97 -4.96 -10.56 5.72
N HIS A 98 -4.92 -9.28 6.06
CA HIS A 98 -5.53 -8.73 7.27
C HIS A 98 -6.76 -7.89 6.92
N ALA A 99 -7.57 -7.56 7.94
CA ALA A 99 -8.86 -6.90 7.74
C ALA A 99 -8.78 -5.59 6.96
N GLY A 100 -7.74 -4.77 7.20
CA GLY A 100 -7.57 -3.49 6.49
C GLY A 100 -7.25 -3.64 5.01
N GLU A 101 -6.42 -4.65 4.63
CA GLU A 101 -6.14 -4.96 3.23
C GLU A 101 -7.37 -5.55 2.54
N VAL A 102 -8.10 -6.42 3.24
CA VAL A 102 -9.33 -7.02 2.73
C VAL A 102 -10.39 -5.96 2.46
N GLU A 103 -10.61 -5.02 3.39
CA GLU A 103 -11.58 -3.93 3.21
C GLU A 103 -11.18 -3.02 2.05
N MET A 104 -9.89 -2.69 1.93
CA MET A 104 -9.40 -1.87 0.82
C MET A 104 -9.62 -2.55 -0.54
N MET A 105 -9.33 -3.85 -0.68
CA MET A 105 -9.58 -4.59 -1.91
C MET A 105 -11.08 -4.70 -2.20
N ALA A 106 -11.90 -4.96 -1.19
CA ALA A 106 -13.35 -5.04 -1.34
C ALA A 106 -13.96 -3.71 -1.78
N LEU A 107 -13.50 -2.60 -1.22
CA LEU A 107 -13.91 -1.26 -1.62
C LEU A 107 -13.44 -0.90 -3.04
N ALA A 108 -12.21 -1.27 -3.39
CA ALA A 108 -11.68 -1.01 -4.72
C ALA A 108 -12.50 -1.72 -5.81
N GLU A 109 -12.91 -2.98 -5.56
CA GLU A 109 -13.77 -3.71 -6.47
C GLU A 109 -15.19 -3.14 -6.52
N GLU A 110 -15.82 -2.91 -5.37
CA GLU A 110 -17.20 -2.38 -5.30
C GLU A 110 -17.35 -1.00 -5.95
N LEU A 111 -16.33 -0.16 -5.84
CA LEU A 111 -16.32 1.20 -6.40
C LEU A 111 -15.63 1.30 -7.75
N GLU A 112 -15.27 0.15 -8.36
CA GLU A 112 -14.56 0.07 -9.64
C GLU A 112 -13.27 0.92 -9.67
N ILE A 113 -12.51 0.92 -8.56
CA ILE A 113 -11.27 1.67 -8.42
C ILE A 113 -10.12 0.82 -8.95
N PRO A 114 -9.42 1.26 -10.00
CA PRO A 114 -8.43 0.42 -10.66
C PRO A 114 -7.12 0.27 -9.87
N ASN A 115 -6.83 1.17 -8.93
CA ASN A 115 -5.56 1.19 -8.23
C ASN A 115 -5.71 1.26 -6.72
N VAL A 116 -4.94 0.45 -6.01
CA VAL A 116 -4.82 0.49 -4.55
C VAL A 116 -3.40 0.90 -4.15
N LEU A 117 -3.30 1.77 -3.14
CA LEU A 117 -2.02 2.26 -2.64
C LEU A 117 -1.60 1.48 -1.40
N MET A 118 -0.56 0.64 -1.51
CA MET A 118 -0.06 -0.16 -0.38
C MET A 118 1.44 -0.47 -0.48
N ASP A 119 2.12 -0.48 0.67
CA ASP A 119 3.54 -0.84 0.78
C ASP A 119 3.75 -2.27 1.28
N GLU A 120 2.68 -2.93 1.74
CA GLU A 120 2.75 -4.28 2.29
C GLU A 120 3.05 -5.30 1.18
N ARG A 121 4.12 -6.07 1.37
CA ARG A 121 4.65 -6.97 0.34
C ARG A 121 3.74 -8.16 0.07
N THR A 122 3.20 -8.77 1.12
CA THR A 122 2.49 -10.05 1.01
C THR A 122 1.23 -9.91 0.19
N THR A 123 0.39 -8.93 0.55
CA THR A 123 -0.86 -8.65 -0.17
C THR A 123 -0.60 -8.18 -1.59
N ARG A 124 0.41 -7.32 -1.79
CA ARG A 124 0.82 -6.89 -3.12
C ARG A 124 1.23 -8.07 -4.01
N LEU A 125 2.14 -8.93 -3.53
CA LEU A 125 2.57 -10.10 -4.30
C LEU A 125 1.44 -11.11 -4.51
N LEU A 126 0.47 -11.19 -3.58
CA LEU A 126 -0.70 -12.03 -3.75
C LEU A 126 -1.54 -11.59 -4.95
N ILE A 127 -1.65 -10.29 -5.19
CA ILE A 127 -2.37 -9.71 -6.33
C ILE A 127 -1.54 -9.81 -7.62
N GLU A 128 -0.29 -9.32 -7.60
CA GLU A 128 0.51 -9.12 -8.79
C GLU A 128 1.30 -10.36 -9.25
N ALA A 129 1.83 -11.15 -8.29
CA ALA A 129 2.77 -12.23 -8.56
C ALA A 129 2.70 -13.35 -7.50
N PRO A 130 1.57 -14.07 -7.37
CA PRO A 130 1.36 -15.04 -6.30
C PRO A 130 2.37 -16.19 -6.27
N LEU A 131 2.95 -16.55 -7.41
CA LEU A 131 4.02 -17.57 -7.44
C LEU A 131 5.33 -17.04 -6.84
N ASN A 132 5.65 -15.76 -7.03
CA ASN A 132 6.79 -15.13 -6.37
C ASN A 132 6.56 -15.04 -4.85
N LEU A 133 5.32 -14.81 -4.41
CA LEU A 133 4.95 -14.88 -3.00
C LEU A 133 5.19 -16.28 -2.43
N LYS A 134 4.80 -17.34 -3.14
CA LYS A 134 5.08 -18.72 -2.74
C LYS A 134 6.57 -18.95 -2.48
N GLU A 135 7.42 -18.51 -3.43
CA GLU A 135 8.87 -18.66 -3.30
C GLU A 135 9.43 -17.87 -2.11
N HIS A 136 8.93 -16.65 -1.92
CA HIS A 136 9.31 -15.81 -0.79
C HIS A 136 8.95 -16.47 0.54
N LEU A 137 7.71 -16.95 0.70
CA LEU A 137 7.25 -17.65 1.89
C LEU A 137 8.03 -18.94 2.14
N ALA A 138 8.36 -19.70 1.10
CA ALA A 138 9.16 -20.92 1.23
C ALA A 138 10.58 -20.62 1.76
N LYS A 139 11.20 -19.53 1.29
CA LYS A 139 12.52 -19.08 1.77
C LYS A 139 12.46 -18.55 3.20
N GLU A 140 11.47 -17.76 3.53
CA GLU A 140 11.32 -17.13 4.85
C GLU A 140 11.00 -18.16 5.94
N LEU A 141 10.06 -19.08 5.67
CA LEU A 141 9.62 -20.10 6.62
C LEU A 141 10.49 -21.36 6.62
N HIS A 142 11.42 -21.49 5.67
CA HIS A 142 12.25 -22.69 5.47
C HIS A 142 11.44 -23.97 5.35
N VAL A 143 10.28 -23.91 4.66
CA VAL A 143 9.39 -25.06 4.43
C VAL A 143 8.86 -25.06 3.01
N ASN A 144 8.42 -26.24 2.56
CA ASN A 144 7.70 -26.34 1.28
C ASN A 144 6.29 -25.73 1.43
N ILE A 145 5.94 -24.83 0.52
CA ILE A 145 4.62 -24.20 0.46
C ILE A 145 3.77 -24.89 -0.62
N MET A 146 2.64 -25.43 -0.19
CA MET A 146 1.63 -26.00 -1.08
C MET A 146 0.65 -24.91 -1.51
N VAL A 147 0.17 -24.99 -2.74
CA VAL A 147 -0.79 -24.03 -3.33
C VAL A 147 -2.12 -24.72 -3.56
N ASN A 148 -3.20 -24.10 -3.12
CA ASN A 148 -4.55 -24.43 -3.54
C ASN A 148 -4.87 -23.65 -4.82
N ASN A 149 -4.78 -24.32 -5.96
CA ASN A 149 -4.99 -23.68 -7.26
C ASN A 149 -6.41 -23.13 -7.44
N GLY A 150 -7.43 -23.76 -6.85
CA GLY A 150 -8.80 -23.24 -6.91
C GLY A 150 -8.95 -21.90 -6.18
N SER A 151 -8.38 -21.78 -4.96
CA SER A 151 -8.37 -20.52 -4.23
C SER A 151 -7.49 -19.47 -4.93
N LEU A 152 -6.37 -19.87 -5.53
CA LEU A 152 -5.50 -18.96 -6.28
C LEU A 152 -6.24 -18.38 -7.50
N GLN A 153 -6.87 -19.23 -8.31
CA GLN A 153 -7.64 -18.78 -9.47
C GLN A 153 -8.78 -17.85 -9.04
N LYS A 154 -9.49 -18.20 -7.98
CA LYS A 154 -10.59 -17.37 -7.47
C LYS A 154 -10.08 -16.02 -6.98
N MET A 155 -8.91 -15.95 -6.34
CA MET A 155 -8.30 -14.69 -5.93
C MET A 155 -7.94 -13.83 -7.13
N GLN A 156 -7.37 -14.41 -8.18
CA GLN A 156 -7.05 -13.70 -9.42
C GLN A 156 -8.30 -13.13 -10.10
N GLU A 157 -9.43 -13.88 -10.10
CA GLU A 157 -10.72 -13.38 -10.59
C GLU A 157 -11.24 -12.20 -9.75
N LEU A 158 -11.09 -12.25 -8.40
CA LEU A 158 -11.55 -11.20 -7.48
C LEU A 158 -10.70 -9.93 -7.54
N THR A 159 -9.47 -10.03 -8.00
CA THR A 159 -8.52 -8.90 -8.09
C THR A 159 -8.17 -8.56 -9.54
N ASP A 160 -8.92 -9.07 -10.50
CA ASP A 160 -8.68 -8.80 -11.93
C ASP A 160 -8.81 -7.29 -12.23
N GLY A 161 -7.83 -6.77 -12.95
CA GLY A 161 -7.75 -5.34 -13.25
C GLY A 161 -7.31 -4.43 -12.08
N MET A 162 -7.07 -4.98 -10.88
CA MET A 162 -6.59 -4.21 -9.74
C MET A 162 -5.07 -4.00 -9.81
N GLY A 163 -4.64 -2.76 -10.00
CA GLY A 163 -3.23 -2.36 -9.91
C GLY A 163 -2.82 -2.03 -8.48
N VAL A 164 -1.58 -2.35 -8.11
CA VAL A 164 -1.03 -1.93 -6.81
C VAL A 164 0.04 -0.87 -7.03
N ILE A 165 -0.08 0.25 -6.32
CA ILE A 165 0.88 1.35 -6.33
C ILE A 165 1.52 1.42 -4.95
N ARG A 166 2.85 1.46 -4.87
CA ARG A 166 3.59 1.69 -3.62
C ARG A 166 3.79 3.19 -3.38
N SER A 167 4.13 3.56 -2.16
CA SER A 167 4.51 4.94 -1.82
C SER A 167 5.68 5.44 -2.67
N THR A 168 6.64 4.57 -3.00
CA THR A 168 7.78 4.89 -3.88
C THR A 168 7.33 5.18 -5.32
N GLU A 169 6.38 4.44 -5.85
CA GLU A 169 5.85 4.68 -7.20
C GLU A 169 5.02 5.97 -7.25
N ALA A 170 4.23 6.24 -6.21
CA ALA A 170 3.53 7.52 -6.08
C ALA A 170 4.51 8.72 -6.04
N LEU A 171 5.64 8.58 -5.33
CA LEU A 171 6.69 9.60 -5.31
C LEU A 171 7.34 9.77 -6.69
N ILE A 172 7.67 8.69 -7.40
CA ILE A 172 8.29 8.74 -8.74
C ILE A 172 7.35 9.39 -9.76
N VAL A 173 6.06 9.08 -9.71
CA VAL A 173 5.06 9.75 -10.56
C VAL A 173 5.00 11.24 -10.24
N ALA A 174 4.95 11.62 -8.97
CA ALA A 174 4.96 13.03 -8.56
C ALA A 174 6.26 13.74 -8.98
N TYR A 175 7.41 13.08 -8.83
CA TYR A 175 8.70 13.59 -9.28
C TYR A 175 8.70 13.86 -10.79
N GLY A 176 8.28 12.90 -11.62
CA GLY A 176 8.17 13.09 -13.06
C GLY A 176 7.23 14.23 -13.48
N MET A 177 6.26 14.59 -12.63
CA MET A 177 5.38 15.73 -12.81
C MET A 177 5.94 17.04 -12.24
N GLY A 178 7.13 17.02 -11.61
CA GLY A 178 7.85 18.19 -11.10
C GLY A 178 7.59 18.51 -9.63
N PHE A 179 7.22 17.52 -8.81
CA PHE A 179 7.01 17.71 -7.36
C PHE A 179 8.23 18.27 -6.64
N LEU A 180 9.44 17.90 -7.09
CA LEU A 180 10.71 18.32 -6.46
C LEU A 180 11.42 19.46 -7.21
N LYS A 181 10.82 20.05 -8.25
CA LYS A 181 11.46 21.10 -9.08
C LYS A 181 12.00 22.31 -8.31
N HIS A 182 11.46 22.58 -7.13
CA HIS A 182 11.94 23.67 -6.28
C HIS A 182 13.31 23.41 -5.64
N PHE A 183 13.88 22.21 -5.80
CA PHE A 183 15.23 21.86 -5.38
C PHE A 183 16.30 22.10 -6.47
N ASP A 184 15.89 22.54 -7.67
CA ASP A 184 16.77 22.89 -8.79
C ASP A 184 17.81 21.79 -9.10
N GLU A 185 19.10 22.10 -9.08
CA GLU A 185 20.20 21.21 -9.48
C GLU A 185 20.29 19.91 -8.64
N ILE A 186 19.77 19.93 -7.39
CA ILE A 186 19.81 18.76 -6.49
C ILE A 186 18.51 17.94 -6.49
N GLU A 187 17.58 18.26 -7.40
CA GLU A 187 16.26 17.57 -7.47
C GLU A 187 16.40 16.05 -7.51
N LYS A 188 17.34 15.55 -8.31
CA LYS A 188 17.58 14.10 -8.45
C LYS A 188 18.11 13.48 -7.16
N ASP A 189 19.05 14.11 -6.49
CA ASP A 189 19.61 13.63 -5.21
C ASP A 189 18.53 13.61 -4.12
N VAL A 190 17.64 14.60 -4.12
CA VAL A 190 16.50 14.66 -3.20
C VAL A 190 15.51 13.53 -3.48
N ALA A 191 15.22 13.24 -4.75
CA ALA A 191 14.34 12.13 -5.13
C ALA A 191 14.92 10.77 -4.68
N GLU A 192 16.21 10.55 -4.91
CA GLU A 192 16.90 9.34 -4.45
C GLU A 192 16.86 9.22 -2.92
N ALA A 193 17.23 10.26 -2.20
CA ALA A 193 17.18 10.30 -0.74
C ALA A 193 15.77 10.04 -0.19
N ALA A 194 14.74 10.55 -0.85
CA ALA A 194 13.34 10.33 -0.50
C ALA A 194 12.93 8.86 -0.70
N LEU A 195 13.38 8.17 -1.75
CA LEU A 195 13.16 6.73 -1.94
C LEU A 195 13.82 5.90 -0.83
N TYR A 196 15.06 6.23 -0.45
CA TYR A 196 15.72 5.59 0.70
C TYR A 196 14.95 5.83 2.00
N ARG A 197 14.41 7.03 2.18
CA ARG A 197 13.59 7.36 3.36
C ARG A 197 12.31 6.54 3.40
N LEU A 198 11.59 6.39 2.27
CA LEU A 198 10.40 5.55 2.17
C LEU A 198 10.71 4.07 2.47
N LYS A 199 11.84 3.56 1.94
CA LYS A 199 12.30 2.21 2.30
C LYS A 199 12.49 2.07 3.81
N SER A 200 13.10 3.04 4.46
CA SER A 200 13.32 3.03 5.91
C SER A 200 12.02 3.21 6.70
N ALA A 201 11.01 3.85 6.12
CA ALA A 201 9.67 4.02 6.71
C ALA A 201 8.77 2.78 6.55
N GLY A 202 9.23 1.73 5.85
CA GLY A 202 8.52 0.45 5.75
C GLY A 202 8.06 0.05 4.34
N CYS A 203 8.29 0.88 3.32
CA CYS A 203 7.98 0.48 1.95
C CYS A 203 8.86 -0.70 1.52
N ALA A 204 8.22 -1.75 1.01
CA ALA A 204 8.89 -2.96 0.54
C ALA A 204 9.53 -2.73 -0.84
N ILE A 205 10.67 -2.05 -0.88
CA ILE A 205 11.48 -1.79 -2.07
C ILE A 205 12.92 -2.25 -1.85
N SER A 206 13.57 -2.80 -2.88
CA SER A 206 15.00 -3.16 -2.86
C SER A 206 15.88 -1.97 -3.27
N PHE A 207 17.16 -2.00 -2.89
CA PHE A 207 18.13 -1.00 -3.36
C PHE A 207 18.27 -1.01 -4.89
N LYS A 208 18.22 -2.21 -5.49
CA LYS A 208 18.29 -2.36 -6.94
C LYS A 208 17.12 -1.68 -7.66
N GLU A 209 15.90 -1.80 -7.11
CA GLU A 209 14.74 -1.09 -7.66
C GLU A 209 14.88 0.44 -7.54
N ILE A 210 15.46 0.95 -6.45
CA ILE A 210 15.76 2.38 -6.30
C ILE A 210 16.72 2.84 -7.41
N ASP A 211 17.81 2.09 -7.63
CA ASP A 211 18.78 2.39 -8.69
C ASP A 211 18.12 2.36 -10.09
N GLU A 212 17.20 1.43 -10.33
CA GLU A 212 16.45 1.32 -11.58
C GLU A 212 15.52 2.52 -11.80
N TYR A 213 14.79 2.94 -10.78
CA TYR A 213 13.96 4.15 -10.85
C TYR A 213 14.79 5.39 -11.17
N MET A 214 15.92 5.57 -10.50
CA MET A 214 16.78 6.75 -10.71
C MET A 214 17.46 6.78 -12.08
N LYS A 215 17.65 5.62 -12.73
CA LYS A 215 18.12 5.54 -14.12
C LYS A 215 17.01 5.84 -15.13
N GLY A 216 15.78 5.45 -14.85
CA GLY A 216 14.63 5.64 -15.74
C GLY A 216 14.11 7.09 -15.78
N VAL A 217 14.52 7.93 -14.83
CA VAL A 217 14.07 9.33 -14.67
C VAL A 217 15.17 10.33 -15.11
N SER A 218 16.14 9.86 -15.90
CA SER A 218 17.30 10.64 -16.39
C SER A 218 16.99 11.31 -17.71
#